data_f561e3eb4e616dd06a9dc3c061ac9063
#
_entry.id   f561e3eb4e616dd06a9dc3c061ac9063
#
_cell.length_a   1.000
_cell.length_b   1.000
_cell.length_c   1.000
_cell.angle_alpha   90.00
_cell.angle_beta   90.00
_cell.angle_gamma   90.00
#
_symmetry.space_group_name_H-M   'P 1'
#
loop_
_entity.id
_entity.type
_entity.pdbx_description
1 polymer ?
#
loop_
_entity_poly.entity_id
_entity_poly.type
_entity_poly.pdbx_seq_one_letter_code
_entity_poly.pdbx_strand_id
1 'polypeptide(L)'
;MPTRELIIGSDFSGAREARDQRRKIIALAANREADGRYTIAPDGLNARVLATPKQPGWTAAELADSLTSGEPARVVAFDFPFSIPAPLLADPAFAARVGHTGAFGSWAAFNRFVAVRLPLAPPLDFAPLAPWRDKALWQRRATDRAASAQPPLKSVMPVLFNMTLLGNALLAALAASGRYLIRPFDDHAGRVGGATSDDRADRADGVAVETGPANEVIEIYPGLTMRGLGFRGYKRDPVGAIATALAHLADRGIAVTLDPALRRFCEEYTTAPPPGRDPDASDALIALLTAILHREGQTVEVLPAEAAGLRPIEGAVWGLR
;
A
#
# COMPACT_ATOMS: atom_id res chain seq x y z
N MET A 1 -11.25 13.40 -24.78
CA MET A 1 -10.34 14.18 -23.90
C MET A 1 -9.22 13.26 -23.50
N PRO A 2 -7.96 13.70 -23.48
CA PRO A 2 -6.89 12.86 -22.97
C PRO A 2 -7.24 12.50 -21.52
N THR A 3 -7.27 11.21 -21.22
CA THR A 3 -7.57 10.69 -19.88
C THR A 3 -6.40 11.03 -18.97
N ARG A 4 -6.65 11.85 -17.95
CA ARG A 4 -5.70 12.05 -16.85
C ARG A 4 -5.53 10.72 -16.12
N GLU A 5 -4.30 10.33 -15.84
CA GLU A 5 -4.03 9.15 -15.00
C GLU A 5 -3.77 9.62 -13.58
N LEU A 6 -4.55 9.14 -12.65
CA LEU A 6 -4.38 9.39 -11.22
C LEU A 6 -3.40 8.39 -10.62
N ILE A 7 -2.42 8.88 -9.87
CA ILE A 7 -1.45 8.08 -9.10
C ILE A 7 -1.58 8.46 -7.63
N ILE A 8 -1.59 7.48 -6.72
CA ILE A 8 -1.76 7.72 -5.28
C ILE A 8 -0.64 7.07 -4.50
N GLY A 9 -0.12 7.77 -3.51
CA GLY A 9 0.77 7.25 -2.49
C GLY A 9 0.20 7.50 -1.10
N SER A 10 0.31 6.52 -0.22
CA SER A 10 -0.24 6.64 1.13
C SER A 10 0.70 6.07 2.18
N ASP A 11 0.97 6.86 3.21
CA ASP A 11 1.40 6.36 4.51
C ASP A 11 0.18 5.87 5.28
N PHE A 12 0.28 4.70 5.91
CA PHE A 12 -0.86 4.03 6.52
C PHE A 12 -0.60 3.75 8.01
N SER A 13 -1.67 3.75 8.80
CA SER A 13 -1.59 3.56 10.25
C SER A 13 -2.62 2.57 10.76
N GLY A 14 -2.23 1.79 11.77
CA GLY A 14 -3.13 0.90 12.51
C GLY A 14 -3.82 1.56 13.70
N ALA A 15 -4.03 2.87 13.70
CA ALA A 15 -4.73 3.57 14.78
C ALA A 15 -6.18 3.09 14.91
N ARG A 16 -6.68 2.98 16.16
CA ARG A 16 -8.02 2.45 16.45
C ARG A 16 -9.13 3.47 16.25
N GLU A 17 -8.86 4.71 16.66
CA GLU A 17 -9.83 5.77 16.70
C GLU A 17 -9.82 6.60 15.40
N ALA A 18 -10.99 7.04 14.95
CA ALA A 18 -11.13 7.86 13.73
C ALA A 18 -10.22 9.09 13.73
N ARG A 19 -10.15 9.79 14.88
CA ARG A 19 -9.30 10.97 15.03
C ARG A 19 -7.83 10.66 14.78
N ASP A 20 -7.34 9.55 15.33
CA ASP A 20 -5.93 9.18 15.22
C ASP A 20 -5.61 8.63 13.83
N GLN A 21 -6.57 7.93 13.20
CA GLN A 21 -6.45 7.55 11.79
C GLN A 21 -6.31 8.79 10.89
N ARG A 22 -7.20 9.79 11.03
CA ARG A 22 -7.14 11.04 10.24
C ARG A 22 -5.90 11.89 10.49
N ARG A 23 -5.14 11.62 11.54
CA ARG A 23 -3.83 12.24 11.77
C ARG A 23 -2.70 11.50 11.09
N LYS A 24 -2.85 10.20 10.84
CA LYS A 24 -1.75 9.29 10.50
C LYS A 24 -1.92 8.57 9.15
N ILE A 25 -3.13 8.43 8.62
CA ILE A 25 -3.34 7.87 7.29
C ILE A 25 -3.35 9.04 6.31
N ILE A 26 -2.20 9.33 5.74
CA ILE A 26 -2.04 10.42 4.77
C ILE A 26 -1.99 9.83 3.37
N ALA A 27 -2.85 10.32 2.48
CA ALA A 27 -2.84 9.96 1.07
C ALA A 27 -2.65 11.21 0.22
N LEU A 28 -1.74 11.13 -0.73
CA LEU A 28 -1.43 12.17 -1.70
C LEU A 28 -1.62 11.63 -3.11
N ALA A 29 -1.98 12.52 -4.01
CA ALA A 29 -2.25 12.18 -5.40
C ALA A 29 -1.46 13.05 -6.38
N ALA A 30 -1.08 12.44 -7.51
CA ALA A 30 -0.54 13.11 -8.67
C ALA A 30 -1.40 12.82 -9.89
N ASN A 31 -1.59 13.79 -10.74
CA ASN A 31 -2.17 13.63 -12.06
C ASN A 31 -1.04 13.54 -13.10
N ARG A 32 -1.05 12.51 -13.94
CA ARG A 32 -0.22 12.45 -15.13
C ARG A 32 -0.94 13.17 -16.26
N GLU A 33 -0.35 14.23 -16.74
CA GLU A 33 -0.88 15.02 -17.83
C GLU A 33 -0.62 14.35 -19.20
N ALA A 34 -1.28 14.82 -20.25
CA ALA A 34 -1.15 14.27 -21.60
C ALA A 34 0.27 14.35 -22.17
N ASP A 35 1.07 15.30 -21.71
CA ASP A 35 2.49 15.47 -22.10
C ASP A 35 3.45 14.61 -21.24
N GLY A 36 2.92 13.77 -20.38
CA GLY A 36 3.68 12.85 -19.52
C GLY A 36 4.19 13.47 -18.22
N ARG A 37 3.96 14.76 -17.96
CA ARG A 37 4.31 15.40 -16.68
C ARG A 37 3.37 14.97 -15.59
N TYR A 38 3.89 14.95 -14.37
CA TYR A 38 3.11 14.70 -13.15
C TYR A 38 2.88 16.01 -12.40
N THR A 39 1.63 16.26 -12.02
CA THR A 39 1.24 17.43 -11.22
C THR A 39 0.66 16.98 -9.88
N ILE A 40 1.27 17.41 -8.79
CA ILE A 40 0.80 17.23 -7.42
C ILE A 40 0.22 18.58 -6.99
N ALA A 41 -1.06 18.78 -7.31
CA ALA A 41 -1.79 20.04 -7.08
C ALA A 41 -2.62 19.98 -5.79
N PRO A 42 -3.00 21.11 -5.19
CA PRO A 42 -3.80 21.19 -3.97
C PRO A 42 -5.30 20.97 -4.21
N ASP A 43 -5.65 19.99 -5.04
CA ASP A 43 -7.02 19.62 -5.43
C ASP A 43 -7.32 18.15 -5.10
N GLY A 44 -8.52 17.69 -5.34
CA GLY A 44 -8.93 16.30 -5.13
C GLY A 44 -8.56 15.78 -3.72
N LEU A 45 -7.85 14.66 -3.66
CA LEU A 45 -7.36 14.07 -2.41
C LEU A 45 -6.45 15.02 -1.63
N ASN A 46 -5.64 15.80 -2.34
CA ASN A 46 -4.67 16.72 -1.74
C ASN A 46 -5.32 17.95 -1.07
N ALA A 47 -6.50 18.37 -1.53
CA ALA A 47 -7.23 19.49 -0.94
C ALA A 47 -7.56 19.24 0.53
N ARG A 48 -7.90 18.00 0.90
CA ARG A 48 -8.19 17.60 2.28
C ARG A 48 -7.00 17.82 3.20
N VAL A 49 -5.81 17.51 2.72
CA VAL A 49 -4.55 17.62 3.49
C VAL A 49 -4.32 19.06 3.93
N LEU A 50 -4.59 20.03 3.08
CA LEU A 50 -4.42 21.47 3.37
C LEU A 50 -5.61 22.08 4.11
N ALA A 51 -6.83 21.58 3.88
CA ALA A 51 -8.05 22.13 4.46
C ALA A 51 -8.18 21.83 5.96
N THR A 52 -7.61 20.73 6.45
CA THR A 52 -7.76 20.27 7.83
C THR A 52 -6.41 19.97 8.50
N PRO A 53 -5.56 20.96 8.78
CA PRO A 53 -4.17 20.71 9.23
C PRO A 53 -4.02 19.87 10.50
N LYS A 54 -5.05 19.83 11.36
CA LYS A 54 -5.03 19.00 12.59
C LYS A 54 -5.42 17.53 12.35
N GLN A 55 -6.12 17.24 11.29
CA GLN A 55 -6.58 15.92 10.86
C GLN A 55 -6.54 15.82 9.32
N PRO A 56 -5.36 15.92 8.72
CA PRO A 56 -5.22 16.08 7.27
C PRO A 56 -5.56 14.80 6.48
N GLY A 57 -5.58 13.66 7.16
CA GLY A 57 -5.70 12.36 6.52
C GLY A 57 -7.11 11.78 6.54
N TRP A 58 -7.16 10.47 6.49
CA TRP A 58 -8.34 9.64 6.24
C TRP A 58 -8.54 8.63 7.37
N THR A 59 -9.77 8.15 7.56
CA THR A 59 -9.94 6.82 8.14
C THR A 59 -9.74 5.77 7.05
N ALA A 60 -9.42 4.52 7.45
CA ALA A 60 -9.29 3.43 6.48
C ALA A 60 -10.58 3.22 5.68
N ALA A 61 -11.76 3.40 6.32
CA ALA A 61 -13.06 3.33 5.66
C ALA A 61 -13.25 4.44 4.62
N GLU A 62 -12.96 5.70 4.99
CA GLU A 62 -13.07 6.83 4.06
C GLU A 62 -12.13 6.68 2.86
N LEU A 63 -10.90 6.17 3.09
CA LEU A 63 -9.95 5.94 2.02
C LEU A 63 -10.41 4.80 1.10
N ALA A 64 -10.90 3.69 1.68
CA ALA A 64 -11.48 2.59 0.91
C ALA A 64 -12.64 3.06 0.03
N ASP A 65 -13.58 3.84 0.61
CA ASP A 65 -14.72 4.39 -0.10
C ASP A 65 -14.29 5.31 -1.25
N SER A 66 -13.36 6.22 -0.99
CA SER A 66 -12.80 7.11 -2.01
C SER A 66 -12.17 6.35 -3.18
N LEU A 67 -11.41 5.28 -2.90
CA LEU A 67 -10.74 4.47 -3.93
C LEU A 67 -11.73 3.57 -4.71
N THR A 68 -12.78 3.08 -4.06
CA THR A 68 -13.73 2.16 -4.70
C THR A 68 -14.88 2.87 -5.42
N SER A 69 -15.25 4.09 -5.01
CA SER A 69 -16.35 4.87 -5.60
C SER A 69 -15.89 6.00 -6.52
N GLY A 70 -14.70 6.56 -6.28
CA GLY A 70 -14.13 7.67 -7.06
C GLY A 70 -13.59 7.27 -8.44
N GLU A 71 -12.85 8.17 -9.08
CA GLU A 71 -12.08 7.86 -10.28
C GLU A 71 -10.97 6.84 -9.93
N PRO A 72 -10.82 5.72 -10.67
CA PRO A 72 -9.83 4.72 -10.34
C PRO A 72 -8.41 5.27 -10.56
N ALA A 73 -7.57 5.16 -9.54
CA ALA A 73 -6.15 5.47 -9.69
C ALA A 73 -5.45 4.37 -10.49
N ARG A 74 -4.54 4.79 -11.37
CA ARG A 74 -3.71 3.89 -12.19
C ARG A 74 -2.75 3.06 -11.36
N VAL A 75 -2.15 3.68 -10.34
CA VAL A 75 -1.31 3.03 -9.34
C VAL A 75 -1.67 3.59 -7.96
N VAL A 76 -1.85 2.70 -6.99
CA VAL A 76 -1.96 3.05 -5.57
C VAL A 76 -0.82 2.36 -4.81
N ALA A 77 0.05 3.14 -4.18
CA ALA A 77 1.15 2.62 -3.36
C ALA A 77 0.86 2.82 -1.88
N PHE A 78 0.97 1.73 -1.11
CA PHE A 78 0.78 1.75 0.34
C PHE A 78 2.05 1.36 1.09
N ASP A 79 2.34 2.07 2.18
CA ASP A 79 3.38 1.71 3.16
C ASP A 79 2.78 0.86 4.29
N PHE A 80 2.45 -0.38 3.99
CA PHE A 80 2.15 -1.40 4.99
C PHE A 80 2.35 -2.81 4.41
N PRO A 81 2.60 -3.84 5.25
CA PRO A 81 2.76 -5.20 4.77
C PRO A 81 1.46 -5.78 4.20
N PHE A 82 1.48 -6.19 2.93
CA PHE A 82 0.30 -6.75 2.24
C PHE A 82 -0.02 -8.19 2.65
N SER A 83 0.92 -8.89 3.27
CA SER A 83 0.73 -10.27 3.72
C SER A 83 1.54 -10.56 4.98
N ILE A 84 1.46 -11.81 5.42
CA ILE A 84 2.25 -12.40 6.50
C ILE A 84 3.13 -13.54 5.95
N PRO A 85 4.12 -14.04 6.71
CA PRO A 85 4.97 -15.14 6.25
C PRO A 85 4.21 -16.38 5.80
N ALA A 86 4.63 -16.98 4.68
CA ALA A 86 4.01 -18.18 4.12
C ALA A 86 3.89 -19.35 5.12
N PRO A 87 4.88 -19.64 6.00
CA PRO A 87 4.74 -20.66 7.02
C PRO A 87 3.55 -20.42 7.96
N LEU A 88 3.23 -19.17 8.31
CA LEU A 88 2.08 -18.86 9.14
C LEU A 88 0.76 -19.05 8.37
N LEU A 89 0.72 -18.70 7.09
CA LEU A 89 -0.46 -18.94 6.26
C LEU A 89 -0.75 -20.43 6.08
N ALA A 90 0.29 -21.27 6.06
CA ALA A 90 0.20 -22.71 5.93
C ALA A 90 -0.04 -23.45 7.28
N ASP A 91 0.08 -22.75 8.42
CA ASP A 91 -0.03 -23.36 9.75
C ASP A 91 -1.48 -23.35 10.26
N PRO A 92 -2.14 -24.52 10.37
CA PRO A 92 -3.48 -24.59 10.95
C PRO A 92 -3.51 -24.19 12.43
N ALA A 93 -2.41 -24.38 13.19
CA ALA A 93 -2.35 -23.96 14.58
C ALA A 93 -2.33 -22.42 14.71
N PHE A 94 -1.70 -21.71 13.79
CA PHE A 94 -1.78 -20.25 13.71
C PHE A 94 -3.22 -19.78 13.46
N ALA A 95 -3.90 -20.40 12.49
CA ALA A 95 -5.28 -20.06 12.14
C ALA A 95 -6.27 -20.40 13.26
N ALA A 96 -6.07 -21.53 13.96
CA ALA A 96 -6.92 -21.96 15.07
C ALA A 96 -6.89 -21.00 16.28
N ARG A 97 -5.80 -20.22 16.46
CA ARG A 97 -5.70 -19.22 17.55
C ARG A 97 -6.81 -18.17 17.50
N VAL A 98 -7.37 -17.91 16.32
CA VAL A 98 -8.44 -16.92 16.10
C VAL A 98 -9.77 -17.56 15.67
N GLY A 99 -9.90 -18.88 15.86
CA GLY A 99 -11.12 -19.63 15.58
C GLY A 99 -11.35 -19.91 14.09
N HIS A 100 -10.28 -19.94 13.28
CA HIS A 100 -10.38 -20.42 11.90
C HIS A 100 -10.09 -21.92 11.82
N THR A 101 -10.86 -22.64 11.01
CA THR A 101 -10.69 -24.08 10.80
C THR A 101 -9.72 -24.35 9.66
N GLY A 102 -8.67 -25.13 9.94
CA GLY A 102 -7.61 -25.41 8.97
C GLY A 102 -6.65 -24.23 8.75
N ALA A 103 -5.69 -24.38 7.84
CA ALA A 103 -4.79 -23.32 7.45
C ALA A 103 -5.49 -22.32 6.51
N PHE A 104 -5.00 -21.08 6.44
CA PHE A 104 -5.49 -20.12 5.44
C PHE A 104 -5.12 -20.56 4.02
N GLY A 105 -3.92 -21.11 3.83
CA GLY A 105 -3.43 -21.66 2.57
C GLY A 105 -3.16 -20.62 1.46
N SER A 106 -3.74 -19.43 1.56
CA SER A 106 -3.53 -18.35 0.58
C SER A 106 -3.68 -16.97 1.21
N TRP A 107 -3.06 -15.98 0.56
CA TRP A 107 -3.24 -14.56 0.89
C TRP A 107 -4.72 -14.15 0.86
N ALA A 108 -5.45 -14.53 -0.19
CA ALA A 108 -6.85 -14.14 -0.36
C ALA A 108 -7.76 -14.68 0.76
N ALA A 109 -7.52 -15.90 1.24
CA ALA A 109 -8.28 -16.47 2.36
C ALA A 109 -7.98 -15.74 3.67
N PHE A 110 -6.70 -15.47 3.97
CA PHE A 110 -6.26 -14.68 5.11
C PHE A 110 -6.88 -13.28 5.08
N ASN A 111 -6.78 -12.60 3.95
CA ASN A 111 -7.25 -11.25 3.75
C ASN A 111 -8.77 -11.13 3.99
N ARG A 112 -9.58 -12.02 3.39
CA ARG A 112 -11.03 -12.07 3.64
C ARG A 112 -11.36 -12.35 5.10
N PHE A 113 -10.63 -13.26 5.74
CA PHE A 113 -10.82 -13.56 7.16
C PHE A 113 -10.58 -12.33 8.04
N VAL A 114 -9.49 -11.59 7.79
CA VAL A 114 -9.18 -10.36 8.51
C VAL A 114 -10.27 -9.32 8.30
N ALA A 115 -10.73 -9.12 7.07
CA ALA A 115 -11.76 -8.14 6.74
C ALA A 115 -13.10 -8.41 7.45
N VAL A 116 -13.49 -9.68 7.61
CA VAL A 116 -14.69 -10.05 8.38
C VAL A 116 -14.54 -9.76 9.88
N ARG A 117 -13.33 -9.93 10.43
CA ARG A 117 -13.05 -9.76 11.86
C ARG A 117 -12.71 -8.33 12.24
N LEU A 118 -12.25 -7.53 11.29
CA LEU A 118 -11.83 -6.14 11.48
C LEU A 118 -12.49 -5.25 10.42
N PRO A 119 -13.75 -4.81 10.62
CA PRO A 119 -14.39 -3.83 9.76
C PRO A 119 -13.57 -2.54 9.71
N LEU A 120 -13.55 -1.87 8.54
CA LEU A 120 -12.75 -0.66 8.33
C LEU A 120 -13.24 0.57 9.11
N ALA A 121 -14.52 0.58 9.52
CA ALA A 121 -15.12 1.71 10.22
C ALA A 121 -14.65 1.79 11.68
N PRO A 122 -14.03 2.89 12.12
CA PRO A 122 -13.64 3.08 13.51
C PRO A 122 -14.87 3.33 14.42
N PRO A 123 -14.76 3.06 15.75
CA PRO A 123 -13.58 2.59 16.43
C PRO A 123 -13.27 1.12 16.13
N LEU A 124 -11.98 0.82 15.91
CA LEU A 124 -11.56 -0.54 15.55
C LEU A 124 -11.38 -1.43 16.77
N ASP A 125 -11.91 -2.64 16.70
CA ASP A 125 -11.68 -3.66 17.72
C ASP A 125 -10.73 -4.76 17.21
N PHE A 126 -9.50 -4.76 17.72
CA PHE A 126 -8.50 -5.78 17.45
C PHE A 126 -8.54 -6.97 18.41
N ALA A 127 -9.48 -7.01 19.36
CA ALA A 127 -9.59 -8.10 20.35
C ALA A 127 -9.77 -9.48 19.68
N PRO A 128 -10.59 -9.64 18.62
CA PRO A 128 -10.73 -10.93 17.95
C PRO A 128 -9.43 -11.48 17.35
N LEU A 129 -8.46 -10.60 17.07
CA LEU A 129 -7.15 -10.93 16.47
C LEU A 129 -5.99 -10.84 17.49
N ALA A 130 -6.30 -10.53 18.76
CA ALA A 130 -5.31 -10.43 19.83
C ALA A 130 -4.48 -11.72 20.06
N PRO A 131 -5.00 -12.95 19.84
CA PRO A 131 -4.20 -14.16 19.95
C PRO A 131 -3.00 -14.24 19.00
N TRP A 132 -2.97 -13.41 17.96
CA TRP A 132 -1.81 -13.28 17.06
C TRP A 132 -0.71 -12.34 17.61
N ARG A 133 -0.89 -11.72 18.79
CA ARG A 133 0.14 -10.87 19.42
C ARG A 133 1.26 -11.65 20.11
N ASP A 134 1.39 -12.91 19.83
CA ASP A 134 2.43 -13.78 20.36
C ASP A 134 3.79 -13.49 19.71
N LYS A 135 4.85 -13.41 20.54
CA LYS A 135 6.23 -13.21 20.07
C LYS A 135 6.70 -14.34 19.13
N ALA A 136 6.20 -15.56 19.31
CA ALA A 136 6.52 -16.71 18.46
C ALA A 136 6.11 -16.46 16.98
N LEU A 137 5.17 -15.54 16.73
CA LEU A 137 4.68 -15.20 15.40
C LEU A 137 5.44 -14.03 14.75
N TRP A 138 6.49 -13.51 15.40
CA TRP A 138 7.30 -12.40 14.84
C TRP A 138 8.29 -12.92 13.80
N GLN A 139 7.75 -13.44 12.71
CA GLN A 139 8.51 -13.94 11.59
C GLN A 139 8.53 -12.88 10.47
N ARG A 140 9.64 -12.79 9.75
CA ARG A 140 9.79 -11.93 8.57
C ARG A 140 9.46 -12.71 7.32
N ARG A 141 8.72 -12.08 6.40
CA ARG A 141 8.60 -12.55 5.01
C ARG A 141 9.96 -12.54 4.33
N ALA A 142 10.11 -13.21 3.20
CA ALA A 142 11.33 -13.15 2.40
C ALA A 142 11.64 -11.71 1.95
N THR A 143 10.62 -10.98 1.52
CA THR A 143 10.72 -9.57 1.13
C THR A 143 11.09 -8.66 2.30
N ASP A 144 10.60 -8.91 3.52
CA ASP A 144 10.97 -8.13 4.72
C ASP A 144 12.46 -8.30 5.07
N ARG A 145 13.00 -9.53 4.90
CA ARG A 145 14.43 -9.79 5.08
C ARG A 145 15.27 -9.03 4.07
N ALA A 146 14.89 -9.09 2.80
CA ALA A 146 15.59 -8.40 1.71
C ALA A 146 15.50 -6.87 1.87
N ALA A 147 14.35 -6.35 2.26
CA ALA A 147 14.13 -4.92 2.51
C ALA A 147 14.63 -4.43 3.87
N SER A 148 15.20 -5.32 4.73
CA SER A 148 15.54 -4.99 6.12
C SER A 148 14.36 -4.40 6.92
N ALA A 149 13.14 -4.83 6.60
CA ALA A 149 11.90 -4.41 7.25
C ALA A 149 11.62 -5.23 8.53
N GLN A 150 10.62 -4.80 9.29
CA GLN A 150 10.19 -5.47 10.51
C GLN A 150 9.19 -6.61 10.19
N PRO A 151 9.06 -7.61 11.09
CA PRO A 151 8.03 -8.63 10.94
C PRO A 151 6.61 -8.02 10.93
N PRO A 152 5.70 -8.43 10.03
CA PRO A 152 4.35 -7.87 9.92
C PRO A 152 3.52 -7.95 11.21
N LEU A 153 3.65 -9.06 11.96
CA LEU A 153 2.93 -9.29 13.21
C LEU A 153 3.73 -8.91 14.47
N LYS A 154 4.69 -7.99 14.38
CA LYS A 154 5.50 -7.55 15.52
C LYS A 154 4.67 -6.76 16.52
N SER A 155 4.11 -7.42 17.51
CA SER A 155 3.14 -6.86 18.46
C SER A 155 3.71 -5.90 19.51
N VAL A 156 5.04 -5.89 19.76
CA VAL A 156 5.69 -4.83 20.56
C VAL A 156 5.72 -3.49 19.83
N MET A 157 5.44 -3.49 18.53
CA MET A 157 5.14 -2.32 17.74
C MET A 157 3.65 -2.36 17.38
N PRO A 158 2.76 -1.97 18.31
CA PRO A 158 1.32 -2.14 18.10
C PRO A 158 0.82 -1.41 16.86
N VAL A 159 1.47 -0.32 16.46
CA VAL A 159 1.18 0.38 15.20
C VAL A 159 1.38 -0.55 14.01
N LEU A 160 2.50 -1.27 13.92
CA LEU A 160 2.80 -2.17 12.80
C LEU A 160 1.86 -3.38 12.75
N PHE A 161 1.62 -4.03 13.90
CA PHE A 161 0.68 -5.14 14.01
C PHE A 161 -0.72 -4.73 13.54
N ASN A 162 -1.24 -3.65 14.10
CA ASN A 162 -2.56 -3.14 13.73
C ASN A 162 -2.61 -2.66 12.28
N MET A 163 -1.55 -2.01 11.81
CA MET A 163 -1.40 -1.52 10.44
C MET A 163 -1.46 -2.67 9.43
N THR A 164 -0.74 -3.77 9.70
CA THR A 164 -0.79 -4.96 8.84
C THR A 164 -2.21 -5.51 8.74
N LEU A 165 -2.92 -5.65 9.86
CA LEU A 165 -4.28 -6.22 9.85
C LEU A 165 -5.30 -5.27 9.22
N LEU A 166 -5.26 -3.99 9.57
CA LEU A 166 -6.18 -2.99 8.99
C LEU A 166 -5.91 -2.79 7.50
N GLY A 167 -4.63 -2.77 7.10
CA GLY A 167 -4.24 -2.71 5.69
C GLY A 167 -4.74 -3.90 4.89
N ASN A 168 -4.66 -5.12 5.46
CA ASN A 168 -5.22 -6.30 4.80
C ASN A 168 -6.76 -6.25 4.69
N ALA A 169 -7.47 -5.66 5.66
CA ALA A 169 -8.90 -5.42 5.54
C ALA A 169 -9.21 -4.40 4.41
N LEU A 170 -8.39 -3.36 4.26
CA LEU A 170 -8.48 -2.40 3.14
C LEU A 170 -8.24 -3.10 1.79
N LEU A 171 -7.19 -3.92 1.67
CA LEU A 171 -6.91 -4.66 0.44
C LEU A 171 -8.06 -5.60 0.05
N ALA A 172 -8.73 -6.22 1.04
CA ALA A 172 -9.92 -7.03 0.77
C ALA A 172 -11.05 -6.22 0.14
N ALA A 173 -11.29 -4.99 0.62
CA ALA A 173 -12.30 -4.10 0.05
C ALA A 173 -11.92 -3.66 -1.38
N LEU A 174 -10.65 -3.34 -1.62
CA LEU A 174 -10.15 -2.97 -2.95
C LEU A 174 -10.25 -4.15 -3.94
N ALA A 175 -9.85 -5.35 -3.52
CA ALA A 175 -9.98 -6.57 -4.33
C ALA A 175 -11.45 -6.88 -4.66
N ALA A 176 -12.36 -6.76 -3.67
CA ALA A 176 -13.79 -7.00 -3.84
C ALA A 176 -14.45 -6.00 -4.81
N SER A 177 -13.90 -4.79 -4.95
CA SER A 177 -14.40 -3.79 -5.90
C SER A 177 -14.20 -4.19 -7.37
N GLY A 178 -13.27 -5.12 -7.65
CA GLY A 178 -12.89 -5.54 -9.00
C GLY A 178 -12.20 -4.44 -9.83
N ARG A 179 -11.88 -3.28 -9.21
CA ARG A 179 -11.29 -2.12 -9.91
C ARG A 179 -9.77 -2.14 -9.94
N TYR A 180 -9.15 -2.94 -9.06
CA TYR A 180 -7.70 -2.96 -8.83
C TYR A 180 -7.17 -4.38 -8.83
N LEU A 181 -5.97 -4.54 -9.39
CA LEU A 181 -5.13 -5.71 -9.20
C LEU A 181 -4.20 -5.47 -8.00
N ILE A 182 -4.28 -6.33 -7.00
CA ILE A 182 -3.39 -6.28 -5.84
C ILE A 182 -2.11 -7.04 -6.19
N ARG A 183 -1.05 -6.30 -6.47
CA ARG A 183 0.23 -6.90 -6.87
C ARG A 183 1.03 -7.44 -5.68
N PRO A 184 1.67 -8.62 -5.82
CA PRO A 184 1.67 -9.50 -6.99
C PRO A 184 0.61 -10.62 -6.94
N PHE A 185 -0.35 -10.56 -6.02
CA PHE A 185 -1.27 -11.68 -5.74
C PHE A 185 -2.21 -11.99 -6.91
N ASP A 186 -2.66 -10.97 -7.63
CA ASP A 186 -3.59 -11.10 -8.74
C ASP A 186 -2.92 -11.41 -10.08
N ASP A 187 -1.59 -11.46 -10.15
CA ASP A 187 -0.86 -11.84 -11.36
C ASP A 187 -1.21 -13.25 -11.84
N HIS A 188 -1.64 -14.11 -10.93
CA HIS A 188 -1.97 -15.50 -11.20
C HIS A 188 -3.49 -15.74 -11.35
N ALA A 189 -4.34 -14.79 -10.94
CA ALA A 189 -5.81 -14.95 -11.02
C ALA A 189 -6.30 -15.11 -12.48
N GLY A 190 -5.60 -14.51 -13.44
CA GLY A 190 -5.88 -14.67 -14.87
C GLY A 190 -5.39 -15.99 -15.49
N ARG A 191 -4.57 -16.78 -14.78
CA ARG A 191 -4.03 -18.06 -15.26
C ARG A 191 -4.66 -19.28 -14.59
N VAL A 192 -5.28 -19.13 -13.43
CA VAL A 192 -5.92 -20.23 -12.67
C VAL A 192 -7.42 -20.33 -12.95
N GLY A 193 -8.02 -19.36 -13.64
CA GLY A 193 -9.34 -19.50 -14.25
C GLY A 193 -9.28 -20.41 -15.47
N GLY A 194 -8.80 -21.64 -15.31
CA GLY A 194 -9.12 -22.74 -16.19
C GLY A 194 -10.63 -22.95 -16.11
N ALA A 195 -11.39 -22.17 -16.87
CA ALA A 195 -12.75 -22.56 -17.22
C ALA A 195 -12.65 -24.00 -17.71
N THR A 196 -13.27 -24.91 -16.97
CA THR A 196 -13.54 -26.26 -17.48
C THR A 196 -14.20 -26.08 -18.84
N SER A 197 -13.83 -26.91 -19.78
CA SER A 197 -14.15 -26.84 -21.21
C SER A 197 -15.65 -26.74 -21.55
N ASP A 198 -16.54 -26.80 -20.58
CA ASP A 198 -17.99 -26.76 -20.78
C ASP A 198 -18.64 -25.37 -20.76
N ASP A 199 -17.95 -24.34 -20.19
CA ASP A 199 -18.52 -22.97 -20.11
C ASP A 199 -18.20 -22.09 -21.35
N ARG A 200 -17.55 -22.64 -22.37
CA ARG A 200 -17.14 -21.89 -23.58
C ARG A 200 -18.18 -21.84 -24.70
N ALA A 201 -19.28 -22.58 -24.59
CA ALA A 201 -20.23 -22.72 -25.71
C ALA A 201 -21.20 -21.54 -25.91
N ASP A 202 -21.39 -20.65 -24.93
CA ASP A 202 -22.46 -19.62 -24.99
C ASP A 202 -22.00 -18.15 -25.05
N ARG A 203 -20.71 -17.87 -25.32
CA ARG A 203 -20.25 -16.49 -25.57
C ARG A 203 -19.78 -16.31 -27.00
N ALA A 204 -20.72 -16.37 -27.90
CA ALA A 204 -20.56 -15.92 -29.27
C ALA A 204 -20.97 -14.46 -29.37
N ASP A 205 -20.08 -13.55 -28.93
CA ASP A 205 -19.97 -12.19 -29.46
C ASP A 205 -18.62 -11.64 -28.99
N GLY A 206 -17.62 -11.88 -29.84
CA GLY A 206 -16.24 -11.51 -29.59
C GLY A 206 -16.00 -10.01 -29.70
N VAL A 207 -16.50 -9.23 -28.74
CA VAL A 207 -15.92 -7.93 -28.46
C VAL A 207 -14.70 -8.19 -27.58
N ALA A 208 -13.51 -8.17 -28.19
CA ALA A 208 -12.27 -8.04 -27.46
C ALA A 208 -12.39 -6.72 -26.68
N VAL A 209 -12.73 -6.82 -25.40
CA VAL A 209 -12.55 -5.69 -24.48
C VAL A 209 -11.04 -5.45 -24.50
N GLU A 210 -10.60 -4.38 -25.17
CA GLU A 210 -9.27 -3.85 -24.99
C GLU A 210 -9.14 -3.57 -23.50
N THR A 211 -8.57 -4.53 -22.78
CA THR A 211 -8.19 -4.33 -21.40
C THR A 211 -7.05 -3.33 -21.41
N GLY A 212 -7.40 -2.06 -21.27
CA GLY A 212 -6.43 -1.03 -20.99
C GLY A 212 -5.53 -1.49 -19.82
N PRO A 213 -4.35 -0.92 -19.67
CA PRO A 213 -3.45 -1.33 -18.62
C PRO A 213 -4.19 -1.32 -17.27
N ALA A 214 -4.12 -2.42 -16.52
CA ALA A 214 -4.87 -2.63 -15.28
C ALA A 214 -4.49 -1.60 -14.21
N ASN A 215 -5.46 -1.15 -13.41
CA ASN A 215 -5.17 -0.35 -12.21
C ASN A 215 -4.53 -1.24 -11.14
N GLU A 216 -3.47 -0.76 -10.50
CA GLU A 216 -2.63 -1.59 -9.64
C GLU A 216 -2.54 -1.03 -8.21
N VAL A 217 -2.51 -1.92 -7.24
CA VAL A 217 -2.15 -1.63 -5.85
C VAL A 217 -0.85 -2.33 -5.53
N ILE A 218 0.14 -1.59 -5.04
CA ILE A 218 1.48 -2.09 -4.75
C ILE A 218 1.89 -1.82 -3.30
N GLU A 219 2.66 -2.75 -2.72
CA GLU A 219 3.34 -2.55 -1.45
C GLU A 219 4.66 -1.82 -1.70
N ILE A 220 4.87 -0.73 -0.97
CA ILE A 220 6.14 -0.01 -0.95
C ILE A 220 6.67 0.13 0.48
N TYR A 221 7.92 0.53 0.61
CA TYR A 221 8.53 0.89 1.87
C TYR A 221 9.39 2.15 1.66
N PRO A 222 8.97 3.33 2.15
CA PRO A 222 9.68 4.60 1.95
C PRO A 222 11.16 4.53 2.33
N GLY A 223 11.47 3.85 3.43
CA GLY A 223 12.85 3.62 3.85
C GLY A 223 13.68 2.79 2.88
N LEU A 224 13.07 1.89 2.11
CA LEU A 224 13.75 1.14 1.04
C LEU A 224 14.04 2.05 -0.16
N THR A 225 13.04 2.82 -0.59
CA THR A 225 13.19 3.81 -1.66
C THR A 225 14.33 4.77 -1.35
N MET A 226 14.33 5.36 -0.16
CA MET A 226 15.37 6.32 0.24
C MET A 226 16.76 5.70 0.35
N ARG A 227 16.88 4.45 0.80
CA ARG A 227 18.16 3.73 0.77
C ARG A 227 18.64 3.45 -0.66
N GLY A 228 17.73 3.12 -1.57
CA GLY A 228 18.05 2.97 -2.99
C GLY A 228 18.60 4.26 -3.62
N LEU A 229 18.14 5.43 -3.12
CA LEU A 229 18.67 6.76 -3.47
C LEU A 229 19.97 7.13 -2.74
N GLY A 230 20.52 6.26 -1.90
CA GLY A 230 21.69 6.55 -1.08
C GLY A 230 21.41 7.47 0.12
N PHE A 231 20.16 7.82 0.39
CA PHE A 231 19.77 8.75 1.45
C PHE A 231 19.42 7.99 2.74
N ARG A 232 20.25 8.14 3.75
CA ARG A 232 20.05 7.49 5.07
C ARG A 232 19.48 8.48 6.09
N GLY A 233 18.63 7.98 7.00
CA GLY A 233 18.09 8.80 8.07
C GLY A 233 17.05 9.81 7.63
N TYR A 234 16.35 9.56 6.55
CA TYR A 234 15.36 10.45 5.91
C TYR A 234 14.28 10.97 6.88
N LYS A 235 13.87 10.19 7.87
CA LYS A 235 12.92 10.63 8.90
C LYS A 235 13.43 11.80 9.77
N ARG A 236 14.74 12.05 9.79
CA ARG A 236 15.35 13.20 10.49
C ARG A 236 15.51 14.42 9.58
N ASP A 237 15.52 14.19 8.27
CA ASP A 237 15.66 15.23 7.25
C ASP A 237 14.65 15.00 6.11
N PRO A 238 13.36 15.27 6.34
CA PRO A 238 12.34 15.12 5.30
C PRO A 238 12.55 16.08 4.12
N VAL A 239 13.10 17.27 4.36
CA VAL A 239 13.41 18.26 3.31
C VAL A 239 14.42 17.70 2.31
N GLY A 240 15.57 17.22 2.83
CA GLY A 240 16.60 16.59 2.02
C GLY A 240 16.11 15.32 1.32
N ALA A 241 15.27 14.52 1.98
CA ALA A 241 14.68 13.32 1.41
C ALA A 241 13.79 13.63 0.21
N ILE A 242 12.86 14.58 0.35
CA ILE A 242 11.96 15.01 -0.72
C ILE A 242 12.76 15.60 -1.88
N ALA A 243 13.74 16.47 -1.60
CA ALA A 243 14.59 17.05 -2.64
C ALA A 243 15.37 15.99 -3.40
N THR A 244 15.92 14.98 -2.70
CA THR A 244 16.66 13.87 -3.33
C THR A 244 15.74 13.02 -4.22
N ALA A 245 14.53 12.70 -3.76
CA ALA A 245 13.58 11.92 -4.55
C ALA A 245 13.12 12.67 -5.82
N LEU A 246 12.85 13.97 -5.71
CA LEU A 246 12.47 14.81 -6.87
C LEU A 246 13.64 14.96 -7.86
N ALA A 247 14.87 15.15 -7.39
CA ALA A 247 16.06 15.20 -8.23
C ALA A 247 16.25 13.89 -9.00
N HIS A 248 16.07 12.74 -8.34
CA HIS A 248 16.18 11.44 -8.99
C HIS A 248 15.15 11.24 -10.10
N LEU A 249 13.91 11.70 -9.91
CA LEU A 249 12.89 11.69 -10.98
C LEU A 249 13.31 12.56 -12.16
N ALA A 250 13.80 13.78 -11.88
CA ALA A 250 14.28 14.71 -12.92
C ALA A 250 15.46 14.12 -13.72
N ASP A 251 16.43 13.49 -13.06
CA ASP A 251 17.58 12.82 -13.70
C ASP A 251 17.16 11.68 -14.63
N ARG A 252 15.98 11.11 -14.41
CA ARG A 252 15.36 10.09 -15.29
C ARG A 252 14.42 10.66 -16.34
N GLY A 253 14.35 11.98 -16.48
CA GLY A 253 13.48 12.65 -17.42
C GLY A 253 12.00 12.66 -17.01
N ILE A 254 11.69 12.34 -15.75
CA ILE A 254 10.32 12.35 -15.24
C ILE A 254 10.05 13.72 -14.60
N ALA A 255 9.26 14.54 -15.26
CA ALA A 255 8.93 15.87 -14.80
C ALA A 255 7.81 15.82 -13.75
N VAL A 256 8.08 16.32 -12.54
CA VAL A 256 7.12 16.41 -11.45
C VAL A 256 7.01 17.86 -11.00
N THR A 257 5.78 18.39 -11.00
CA THR A 257 5.45 19.68 -10.41
C THR A 257 4.75 19.45 -9.08
N LEU A 258 5.36 19.90 -7.99
CA LEU A 258 4.80 19.80 -6.63
C LEU A 258 4.40 21.19 -6.15
N ASP A 259 3.13 21.34 -5.76
CA ASP A 259 2.62 22.57 -5.18
C ASP A 259 3.43 22.99 -3.93
N PRO A 260 3.83 24.27 -3.79
CA PRO A 260 4.64 24.72 -2.68
C PRO A 260 4.00 24.55 -1.29
N ALA A 261 2.67 24.66 -1.18
CA ALA A 261 1.98 24.48 0.10
C ALA A 261 1.96 23.00 0.50
N LEU A 262 1.72 22.09 -0.45
CA LEU A 262 1.81 20.65 -0.24
C LEU A 262 3.24 20.23 0.11
N ARG A 263 4.23 20.78 -0.59
CA ARG A 263 5.64 20.54 -0.28
C ARG A 263 5.95 20.89 1.17
N ARG A 264 5.60 22.11 1.58
CA ARG A 264 5.81 22.59 2.96
C ARG A 264 5.10 21.70 3.96
N PHE A 265 3.84 21.31 3.69
CA PHE A 265 3.12 20.38 4.53
C PHE A 265 3.88 19.05 4.71
N CYS A 266 4.37 18.44 3.63
CA CYS A 266 5.11 17.17 3.69
C CYS A 266 6.46 17.30 4.43
N GLU A 267 7.09 18.46 4.37
CA GLU A 267 8.35 18.74 5.05
C GLU A 267 8.19 18.99 6.57
N GLU A 268 7.07 19.55 6.98
CA GLU A 268 6.85 20.05 8.35
C GLU A 268 5.91 19.18 9.19
N TYR A 269 4.96 18.48 8.55
CA TYR A 269 3.96 17.70 9.27
C TYR A 269 4.57 16.47 9.94
N THR A 270 4.28 16.33 11.23
CA THR A 270 4.66 15.15 12.02
C THR A 270 3.66 14.92 13.14
N THR A 271 3.37 13.67 13.46
CA THR A 271 2.49 13.28 14.56
C THR A 271 3.24 13.03 15.86
N ALA A 272 4.57 12.92 15.81
CA ALA A 272 5.42 12.70 16.98
C ALA A 272 6.38 13.88 17.22
N PRO A 273 6.54 14.33 18.49
CA PRO A 273 7.52 15.37 18.80
C PRO A 273 8.97 14.86 18.64
N PRO A 274 9.95 15.76 18.40
CA PRO A 274 11.37 15.38 18.43
C PRO A 274 11.76 14.79 19.81
N PRO A 275 12.70 13.82 19.88
CA PRO A 275 13.53 13.29 18.80
C PRO A 275 12.89 12.17 17.97
N GLY A 276 11.67 11.76 18.29
CA GLY A 276 10.97 10.65 17.63
C GLY A 276 10.03 11.13 16.52
N ARG A 277 10.48 12.03 15.64
CA ARG A 277 9.66 12.45 14.49
C ARG A 277 9.14 11.23 13.71
N ASP A 278 7.82 11.18 13.55
CA ASP A 278 7.13 10.27 12.63
C ASP A 278 6.55 11.14 11.50
N PRO A 279 7.29 11.29 10.39
CA PRO A 279 6.94 12.22 9.32
C PRO A 279 5.94 11.58 8.34
N ASP A 280 4.75 11.24 8.81
CA ASP A 280 3.71 10.53 8.05
C ASP A 280 3.44 11.18 6.68
N ALA A 281 3.47 12.51 6.60
CA ALA A 281 3.23 13.21 5.34
C ALA A 281 4.40 13.10 4.35
N SER A 282 5.65 13.09 4.82
CA SER A 282 6.81 12.85 3.94
C SER A 282 6.86 11.41 3.49
N ASP A 283 6.46 10.45 4.33
CA ASP A 283 6.37 9.04 3.96
C ASP A 283 5.29 8.84 2.88
N ALA A 284 4.12 9.50 2.99
CA ALA A 284 3.10 9.50 1.95
C ALA A 284 3.58 10.11 0.62
N LEU A 285 4.36 11.20 0.67
CA LEU A 285 4.93 11.79 -0.55
C LEU A 285 5.98 10.88 -1.18
N ILE A 286 6.87 10.27 -0.38
CA ILE A 286 7.83 9.29 -0.89
C ILE A 286 7.11 8.08 -1.50
N ALA A 287 6.01 7.63 -0.89
CA ALA A 287 5.16 6.59 -1.45
C ALA A 287 4.60 6.99 -2.82
N LEU A 288 4.10 8.22 -2.94
CA LEU A 288 3.59 8.76 -4.21
C LEU A 288 4.69 8.84 -5.28
N LEU A 289 5.87 9.36 -4.93
CA LEU A 289 7.00 9.44 -5.86
C LEU A 289 7.50 8.05 -6.28
N THR A 290 7.43 7.06 -5.37
CA THR A 290 7.72 5.65 -5.70
C THR A 290 6.67 5.05 -6.63
N ALA A 291 5.38 5.39 -6.45
CA ALA A 291 4.30 4.99 -7.35
C ALA A 291 4.48 5.58 -8.77
N ILE A 292 4.94 6.83 -8.87
CA ILE A 292 5.30 7.46 -10.16
C ILE A 292 6.46 6.69 -10.81
N LEU A 293 7.51 6.38 -10.06
CA LEU A 293 8.62 5.57 -10.58
C LEU A 293 8.17 4.18 -11.01
N HIS A 294 7.24 3.56 -10.27
CA HIS A 294 6.65 2.29 -10.66
C HIS A 294 5.89 2.38 -11.97
N ARG A 295 5.04 3.40 -12.11
CA ARG A 295 4.28 3.66 -13.35
C ARG A 295 5.19 3.85 -14.57
N GLU A 296 6.36 4.42 -14.38
CA GLU A 296 7.38 4.63 -15.42
C GLU A 296 8.37 3.45 -15.56
N GLY A 297 8.09 2.30 -14.93
CA GLY A 297 8.89 1.08 -15.05
C GLY A 297 10.28 1.16 -14.39
N GLN A 298 10.47 2.10 -13.46
CA GLN A 298 11.75 2.38 -12.79
C GLN A 298 11.91 1.66 -11.45
N THR A 299 10.99 0.79 -11.09
CA THR A 299 11.07 -0.02 -9.86
C THR A 299 11.24 -1.50 -10.18
N VAL A 300 11.68 -2.25 -9.19
CA VAL A 300 11.78 -3.71 -9.21
C VAL A 300 11.16 -4.30 -7.96
N GLU A 301 10.70 -5.53 -8.05
CA GLU A 301 10.32 -6.31 -6.87
C GLU A 301 11.56 -6.66 -6.05
N VAL A 302 11.51 -6.34 -4.76
CA VAL A 302 12.56 -6.69 -3.81
C VAL A 302 12.21 -8.03 -3.18
N LEU A 303 12.51 -9.08 -3.93
CA LEU A 303 12.30 -10.47 -3.50
C LEU A 303 13.56 -11.27 -3.89
N PRO A 304 14.18 -12.02 -2.96
CA PRO A 304 15.31 -12.88 -3.29
C PRO A 304 14.92 -13.93 -4.34
N ALA A 305 15.83 -14.24 -5.28
CA ALA A 305 15.54 -15.18 -6.36
C ALA A 305 15.11 -16.57 -5.84
N GLU A 306 15.73 -17.03 -4.74
CA GLU A 306 15.39 -18.28 -4.07
C GLU A 306 13.98 -18.28 -3.42
N ALA A 307 13.41 -17.11 -3.23
CA ALA A 307 12.07 -16.92 -2.67
C ALA A 307 10.99 -16.64 -3.72
N ALA A 308 11.30 -16.76 -5.01
CA ALA A 308 10.37 -16.44 -6.10
C ALA A 308 9.05 -17.23 -5.99
N GLY A 309 9.07 -18.47 -5.51
CA GLY A 309 7.89 -19.29 -5.26
C GLY A 309 6.99 -18.77 -4.13
N LEU A 310 7.48 -17.87 -3.27
CA LEU A 310 6.70 -17.27 -2.17
C LEU A 310 5.97 -15.97 -2.60
N ARG A 311 6.30 -15.42 -3.76
CA ARG A 311 5.72 -14.19 -4.30
C ARG A 311 4.19 -14.16 -4.27
N PRO A 312 3.47 -15.20 -4.74
CA PRO A 312 2.00 -15.20 -4.71
C PRO A 312 1.40 -15.39 -3.31
N ILE A 313 2.20 -15.64 -2.30
CA ILE A 313 1.78 -15.92 -0.92
C ILE A 313 2.17 -14.78 0.02
N GLU A 314 3.45 -14.41 0.02
CA GLU A 314 4.01 -13.38 0.91
C GLU A 314 3.94 -11.97 0.34
N GLY A 315 3.73 -11.83 -0.96
CA GLY A 315 3.80 -10.55 -1.65
C GLY A 315 5.22 -10.13 -2.01
N ALA A 316 5.35 -8.93 -2.52
CA ALA A 316 6.61 -8.30 -2.84
C ALA A 316 6.55 -6.81 -2.51
N VAL A 317 7.69 -6.26 -2.06
CA VAL A 317 7.88 -4.82 -1.87
C VAL A 317 8.54 -4.27 -3.13
N TRP A 318 8.05 -3.15 -3.61
CA TRP A 318 8.63 -2.47 -4.76
C TRP A 318 9.67 -1.45 -4.29
N GLY A 319 10.84 -1.48 -4.90
CA GLY A 319 11.95 -0.58 -4.65
C GLY A 319 12.58 -0.07 -5.94
N LEU A 320 13.58 0.78 -5.83
CA LEU A 320 14.29 1.31 -7.00
C LEU A 320 15.16 0.25 -7.67
N ARG A 321 15.26 0.36 -8.99
CA ARG A 321 16.20 -0.39 -9.83
C ARG A 321 17.62 0.06 -9.62
#